data_35412decd221ae66ae25f323ee4b7b31
#
_entry.id   35412decd221ae66ae25f323ee4b7b31
#
_cell.length_a   1.000
_cell.length_b   1.000
_cell.length_c   1.000
_cell.angle_alpha   90.00
_cell.angle_beta   90.00
_cell.angle_gamma   90.00
#
_symmetry.space_group_name_H-M   'P 1'
#
loop_
_entity.id
_entity.type
_entity.pdbx_description
1 polymer ?
#
loop_
_entity_poly.entity_id
_entity_poly.type
_entity_poly.pdbx_seq_one_letter_code
_entity_poly.pdbx_strand_id
1 'polypeptide(L)'
;GCDGYHGISRSTIPKNIIRTHERVYPFGWLGILSETSPVSDELIYANHGSGFALASMRNQNLSRYYIQTSLNDKIEDWPDIKFWDELKKRLPTEAADTIMTGQSIEKSIAPLRSFVCEPMSWKKLFLVGDAAHIVPPTGAKGLNLAFSDVYYLYKAFEQYYKFDINDDLDIYSSKALSRVWKAIRFSWWMTTTFHKFPDQTSFDQRIQDSELEYLENSVASQTVLAENYVGLPY
;
A
#
# COMPACT_ATOMS: atom_id res chain seq x y z
N GLY A 1 16.87 12.32 -6.37
CA GLY A 1 15.50 12.82 -6.11
C GLY A 1 14.74 11.87 -5.23
N CYS A 2 14.75 12.13 -3.92
CA CYS A 2 13.97 11.39 -2.90
C CYS A 2 13.13 12.39 -2.09
N ASP A 3 12.49 13.32 -2.79
CA ASP A 3 11.77 14.48 -2.24
C ASP A 3 10.24 14.27 -2.22
N GLY A 4 9.80 13.03 -2.33
CA GLY A 4 8.41 12.62 -2.24
C GLY A 4 7.57 12.94 -3.47
N TYR A 5 6.28 12.63 -3.37
CA TYR A 5 5.35 12.79 -4.50
C TYR A 5 5.22 14.25 -4.98
N HIS A 6 5.25 15.20 -4.05
CA HIS A 6 5.12 16.64 -4.33
C HIS A 6 6.47 17.34 -4.56
N GLY A 7 7.59 16.57 -4.57
CA GLY A 7 8.92 17.09 -4.78
C GLY A 7 9.14 17.65 -6.18
N ILE A 8 10.20 18.46 -6.32
CA ILE A 8 10.55 19.12 -7.58
C ILE A 8 11.39 18.24 -8.51
N SER A 9 12.07 17.21 -7.97
CA SER A 9 13.00 16.38 -8.74
C SER A 9 12.35 15.77 -9.98
N ARG A 10 11.18 15.15 -9.83
CA ARG A 10 10.44 14.58 -10.96
C ARG A 10 10.07 15.60 -12.02
N SER A 11 9.69 16.82 -11.61
CA SER A 11 9.28 17.88 -12.53
C SER A 11 10.42 18.46 -13.36
N THR A 12 11.68 18.17 -13.02
CA THR A 12 12.86 18.57 -13.82
C THR A 12 13.07 17.70 -15.06
N ILE A 13 12.46 16.51 -15.09
CA ILE A 13 12.49 15.66 -16.28
C ILE A 13 11.55 16.27 -17.34
N PRO A 14 12.04 16.47 -18.58
CA PRO A 14 11.23 17.06 -19.64
C PRO A 14 9.94 16.31 -19.91
N LYS A 15 8.83 17.04 -20.11
CA LYS A 15 7.50 16.48 -20.34
C LYS A 15 7.40 15.55 -21.55
N ASN A 16 8.25 15.71 -22.55
CA ASN A 16 8.31 14.84 -23.71
C ASN A 16 9.08 13.53 -23.47
N ILE A 17 9.75 13.40 -22.32
CA ILE A 17 10.50 12.21 -21.91
C ILE A 17 9.72 11.42 -20.85
N ILE A 18 9.23 12.12 -19.82
CA ILE A 18 8.53 11.48 -18.70
C ILE A 18 7.12 11.03 -19.11
N ARG A 19 6.77 9.82 -18.70
CA ARG A 19 5.40 9.29 -18.73
C ARG A 19 4.96 8.98 -17.32
N THR A 20 3.70 9.24 -17.02
CA THR A 20 3.13 8.94 -15.70
C THR A 20 1.92 8.02 -15.86
N HIS A 21 1.85 7.03 -14.99
CA HIS A 21 0.73 6.10 -14.88
C HIS A 21 0.13 6.27 -13.50
N GLU A 22 -1.14 6.66 -13.44
CA GLU A 22 -1.81 6.93 -12.17
C GLU A 22 -3.19 6.30 -12.12
N ARG A 23 -3.55 5.78 -10.95
CA ARG A 23 -4.89 5.37 -10.58
C ARG A 23 -5.22 5.89 -9.19
N VAL A 24 -6.20 6.75 -9.12
CA VAL A 24 -6.80 7.20 -7.84
C VAL A 24 -7.97 6.27 -7.52
N TYR A 25 -8.02 5.77 -6.29
CA TYR A 25 -9.12 4.93 -5.83
C TYR A 25 -10.26 5.81 -5.29
N PRO A 26 -11.54 5.41 -5.48
CA PRO A 26 -12.69 6.24 -5.13
C PRO A 26 -13.04 6.17 -3.62
N PHE A 27 -12.07 5.85 -2.80
CA PHE A 27 -12.20 5.75 -1.33
C PHE A 27 -10.88 6.06 -0.64
N GLY A 28 -10.95 6.29 0.67
CA GLY A 28 -9.81 6.47 1.54
C GLY A 28 -9.80 5.45 2.68
N TRP A 29 -8.74 5.48 3.46
CA TRP A 29 -8.62 4.79 4.73
C TRP A 29 -8.71 5.79 5.87
N LEU A 30 -9.76 5.68 6.67
CA LEU A 30 -9.82 6.29 7.98
C LEU A 30 -9.05 5.41 8.96
N GLY A 31 -7.95 5.93 9.46
CA GLY A 31 -7.08 5.23 10.38
C GLY A 31 -7.06 5.87 11.76
N ILE A 32 -7.03 5.05 12.80
CA ILE A 32 -6.75 5.47 14.17
C ILE A 32 -5.54 4.75 14.75
N LEU A 33 -4.82 5.44 15.63
CA LEU A 33 -3.85 4.86 16.54
C LEU A 33 -4.44 4.95 17.94
N SER A 34 -4.43 3.87 18.70
CA SER A 34 -5.00 3.83 20.05
C SER A 34 -4.10 3.06 21.02
N GLU A 35 -3.96 3.55 22.24
CA GLU A 35 -3.25 2.87 23.34
C GLU A 35 -4.12 1.75 23.91
N THR A 36 -4.43 0.77 23.08
CA THR A 36 -5.19 -0.43 23.43
C THR A 36 -4.40 -1.68 23.04
N SER A 37 -4.58 -2.75 23.78
CA SER A 37 -4.01 -4.05 23.41
C SER A 37 -4.53 -4.47 22.02
N PRO A 38 -3.67 -5.08 21.21
CA PRO A 38 -4.09 -5.57 19.89
C PRO A 38 -5.14 -6.67 20.02
N VAL A 39 -6.05 -6.72 19.04
CA VAL A 39 -7.06 -7.77 18.95
C VAL A 39 -6.49 -9.11 18.50
N SER A 40 -5.32 -9.09 17.86
CA SER A 40 -4.57 -10.26 17.41
C SER A 40 -3.09 -9.90 17.29
N ASP A 41 -2.23 -10.89 17.50
CA ASP A 41 -0.79 -10.77 17.21
C ASP A 41 -0.55 -10.74 15.69
N GLU A 42 -1.48 -11.28 14.90
CA GLU A 42 -1.43 -11.28 13.45
C GLU A 42 -2.24 -10.13 12.86
N LEU A 43 -1.86 -9.74 11.64
CA LEU A 43 -2.53 -8.71 10.87
C LEU A 43 -3.86 -9.25 10.32
N ILE A 44 -4.97 -8.60 10.62
CA ILE A 44 -6.29 -8.97 10.10
C ILE A 44 -6.67 -8.05 8.94
N TYR A 45 -6.91 -8.64 7.76
CA TYR A 45 -7.55 -8.01 6.62
C TYR A 45 -8.99 -8.52 6.53
N ALA A 46 -9.95 -7.63 6.59
CA ALA A 46 -11.36 -7.98 6.51
C ALA A 46 -12.02 -7.35 5.29
N ASN A 47 -12.65 -8.20 4.46
CA ASN A 47 -13.60 -7.79 3.43
C ASN A 47 -15.00 -7.85 4.01
N HIS A 48 -15.78 -6.77 3.90
CA HIS A 48 -17.15 -6.70 4.42
C HIS A 48 -18.03 -5.89 3.45
N GLY A 49 -19.33 -6.13 3.46
CA GLY A 49 -20.30 -5.40 2.64
C GLY A 49 -20.30 -3.88 2.84
N SER A 50 -19.85 -3.39 4.02
CA SER A 50 -19.66 -1.97 4.31
C SER A 50 -18.26 -1.46 3.95
N GLY A 51 -17.40 -2.28 3.34
CA GLY A 51 -16.04 -1.96 2.96
C GLY A 51 -14.97 -2.62 3.82
N PHE A 52 -13.74 -2.42 3.44
CA PHE A 52 -12.53 -2.97 4.03
C PHE A 52 -12.33 -2.54 5.49
N ALA A 53 -11.73 -3.43 6.29
CA ALA A 53 -11.15 -3.09 7.58
C ALA A 53 -9.79 -3.79 7.76
N LEU A 54 -8.94 -3.19 8.61
CA LEU A 54 -7.64 -3.73 8.96
C LEU A 54 -7.35 -3.51 10.45
N ALA A 55 -6.92 -4.58 11.13
CA ALA A 55 -6.40 -4.53 12.49
C ALA A 55 -4.92 -4.89 12.48
N SER A 56 -4.11 -4.05 13.13
CA SER A 56 -2.64 -4.18 13.15
C SER A 56 -2.09 -3.90 14.53
N MET A 57 -1.36 -4.85 15.08
CA MET A 57 -0.54 -4.65 16.27
C MET A 57 0.65 -3.73 15.94
N ARG A 58 0.91 -2.73 16.79
CA ARG A 58 2.16 -1.96 16.79
C ARG A 58 3.11 -2.44 17.89
N ASN A 59 2.56 -2.68 19.05
CA ASN A 59 3.18 -3.39 20.18
C ASN A 59 2.05 -3.92 21.08
N GLN A 60 2.39 -4.49 22.23
CA GLN A 60 1.42 -5.10 23.15
C GLN A 60 0.38 -4.13 23.73
N ASN A 61 0.65 -2.81 23.69
CA ASN A 61 -0.20 -1.77 24.26
C ASN A 61 -0.61 -0.71 23.23
N LEU A 62 -0.30 -0.91 21.95
CA LEU A 62 -0.55 0.07 20.91
C LEU A 62 -1.04 -0.64 19.64
N SER A 63 -2.19 -0.21 19.17
CA SER A 63 -2.85 -0.79 17.99
C SER A 63 -3.19 0.27 16.94
N ARG A 64 -3.06 -0.11 15.68
CA ARG A 64 -3.45 0.70 14.53
C ARG A 64 -4.58 0.00 13.79
N TYR A 65 -5.68 0.72 13.59
CA TYR A 65 -6.86 0.22 12.89
C TYR A 65 -7.19 1.11 11.71
N TYR A 66 -7.73 0.51 10.65
CA TYR A 66 -8.21 1.23 9.48
C TYR A 66 -9.56 0.70 9.05
N ILE A 67 -10.41 1.60 8.56
CA ILE A 67 -11.64 1.26 7.84
C ILE A 67 -11.69 2.03 6.52
N GLN A 68 -12.24 1.40 5.51
CA GLN A 68 -12.55 2.07 4.26
C GLN A 68 -13.65 3.11 4.47
N THR A 69 -13.46 4.31 3.91
CA THR A 69 -14.40 5.42 4.01
C THR A 69 -14.48 6.20 2.69
N SER A 70 -15.48 7.06 2.54
CA SER A 70 -15.58 7.96 1.40
C SER A 70 -14.47 9.02 1.45
N LEU A 71 -14.01 9.48 0.27
CA LEU A 71 -13.10 10.63 0.17
C LEU A 71 -13.76 11.96 0.58
N ASN A 72 -15.10 12.00 0.67
CA ASN A 72 -15.85 13.16 1.09
C ASN A 72 -16.04 13.24 2.62
N ASP A 73 -15.72 12.17 3.33
CA ASP A 73 -15.82 12.12 4.79
C ASP A 73 -14.77 13.02 5.43
N LYS A 74 -15.14 13.60 6.56
CA LYS A 74 -14.24 14.43 7.37
C LYS A 74 -13.96 13.72 8.70
N ILE A 75 -12.82 14.01 9.29
CA ILE A 75 -12.42 13.42 10.59
C ILE A 75 -13.44 13.74 11.66
N GLU A 76 -14.01 14.95 11.63
CA GLU A 76 -15.02 15.44 12.59
C GLU A 76 -16.32 14.63 12.55
N ASP A 77 -16.64 14.00 11.41
CA ASP A 77 -17.83 13.14 11.25
C ASP A 77 -17.64 11.75 11.85
N TRP A 78 -16.42 11.46 12.34
CA TRP A 78 -16.02 10.16 12.85
C TRP A 78 -15.51 10.23 14.31
N PRO A 79 -16.40 10.48 15.29
CA PRO A 79 -16.03 10.32 16.70
C PRO A 79 -15.58 8.87 16.96
N ASP A 80 -14.75 8.66 17.99
CA ASP A 80 -14.15 7.34 18.26
C ASP A 80 -15.19 6.23 18.41
N ILE A 81 -16.31 6.50 19.05
CA ILE A 81 -17.39 5.53 19.23
C ILE A 81 -17.92 5.02 17.87
N LYS A 82 -18.16 5.92 16.92
CA LYS A 82 -18.62 5.56 15.58
C LYS A 82 -17.56 4.74 14.82
N PHE A 83 -16.28 5.10 14.97
CA PHE A 83 -15.19 4.36 14.38
C PHE A 83 -15.15 2.92 14.91
N TRP A 84 -15.20 2.75 16.23
CA TRP A 84 -15.17 1.44 16.87
C TRP A 84 -16.37 0.58 16.48
N ASP A 85 -17.57 1.15 16.42
CA ASP A 85 -18.79 0.44 16.01
C ASP A 85 -18.68 -0.06 14.56
N GLU A 86 -18.20 0.78 13.65
CA GLU A 86 -17.97 0.41 12.24
C GLU A 86 -16.84 -0.60 12.08
N LEU A 87 -15.77 -0.48 12.87
CA LEU A 87 -14.69 -1.47 12.85
C LEU A 87 -15.17 -2.83 13.32
N LYS A 88 -15.85 -2.92 14.46
CA LYS A 88 -16.42 -4.16 15.00
C LYS A 88 -17.36 -4.84 14.02
N LYS A 89 -18.20 -4.06 13.33
CA LYS A 89 -19.11 -4.58 12.31
C LYS A 89 -18.40 -5.27 11.14
N ARG A 90 -17.17 -4.86 10.82
CA ARG A 90 -16.40 -5.34 9.66
C ARG A 90 -15.40 -6.45 10.01
N LEU A 91 -15.06 -6.61 11.28
CA LEU A 91 -14.14 -7.65 11.72
C LEU A 91 -14.88 -9.01 11.87
N PRO A 92 -14.14 -10.14 11.82
CA PRO A 92 -14.68 -11.43 12.24
C PRO A 92 -15.25 -11.36 13.66
N THR A 93 -16.31 -12.13 13.94
CA THR A 93 -17.05 -12.09 15.21
C THR A 93 -16.12 -12.23 16.42
N GLU A 94 -15.21 -13.21 16.39
CA GLU A 94 -14.28 -13.45 17.50
C GLU A 94 -13.39 -12.25 17.79
N ALA A 95 -12.91 -11.55 16.74
CA ALA A 95 -12.14 -10.34 16.88
C ALA A 95 -13.00 -9.15 17.35
N ALA A 96 -14.22 -9.02 16.82
CA ALA A 96 -15.15 -7.96 17.19
C ALA A 96 -15.58 -8.03 18.67
N ASP A 97 -15.73 -9.25 19.21
CA ASP A 97 -16.15 -9.49 20.59
C ASP A 97 -15.02 -9.24 21.60
N THR A 98 -13.76 -9.41 21.17
CA THR A 98 -12.60 -9.31 22.06
C THR A 98 -11.83 -7.99 21.95
N ILE A 99 -12.09 -7.19 20.90
CA ILE A 99 -11.37 -5.94 20.67
C ILE A 99 -11.54 -4.93 21.81
N MET A 100 -10.44 -4.47 22.35
CA MET A 100 -10.42 -3.38 23.34
C MET A 100 -10.52 -2.04 22.64
N THR A 101 -11.48 -1.24 23.03
CA THR A 101 -11.70 0.12 22.50
C THR A 101 -11.11 1.17 23.43
N GLY A 102 -10.63 2.27 22.90
CA GLY A 102 -10.07 3.37 23.67
C GLY A 102 -10.08 4.68 22.88
N GLN A 103 -9.55 5.73 23.49
CA GLN A 103 -9.41 7.01 22.81
C GLN A 103 -8.36 6.92 21.69
N SER A 104 -8.65 7.51 20.54
CA SER A 104 -7.65 7.66 19.48
C SER A 104 -6.63 8.75 19.85
N ILE A 105 -5.33 8.41 19.77
CA ILE A 105 -4.24 9.38 19.93
C ILE A 105 -3.82 9.99 18.57
N GLU A 106 -4.19 9.36 17.48
CA GLU A 106 -4.03 9.85 16.12
C GLU A 106 -5.21 9.38 15.28
N LYS A 107 -5.74 10.27 14.43
CA LYS A 107 -6.80 9.96 13.48
C LYS A 107 -6.56 10.68 12.17
N SER A 108 -6.64 9.97 11.05
CA SER A 108 -6.43 10.54 9.72
C SER A 108 -7.23 9.81 8.65
N ILE A 109 -7.56 10.51 7.57
CA ILE A 109 -8.10 9.90 6.34
C ILE A 109 -7.04 10.03 5.25
N ALA A 110 -6.58 8.90 4.73
CA ALA A 110 -5.59 8.83 3.67
C ALA A 110 -6.25 8.39 2.35
N PRO A 111 -6.21 9.22 1.28
CA PRO A 111 -6.62 8.78 -0.04
C PRO A 111 -5.66 7.73 -0.58
N LEU A 112 -6.18 6.76 -1.33
CA LEU A 112 -5.37 5.71 -1.95
C LEU A 112 -5.10 6.03 -3.41
N ARG A 113 -3.85 5.79 -3.83
CA ARG A 113 -3.44 5.88 -5.23
C ARG A 113 -2.34 4.90 -5.58
N SER A 114 -2.31 4.51 -6.84
CA SER A 114 -1.14 3.93 -7.50
C SER A 114 -0.55 4.98 -8.42
N PHE A 115 0.75 5.15 -8.39
CA PHE A 115 1.46 6.09 -9.27
C PHE A 115 2.81 5.52 -9.66
N VAL A 116 3.18 5.66 -10.92
CA VAL A 116 4.53 5.33 -11.43
C VAL A 116 4.92 6.37 -12.46
N CYS A 117 6.15 6.88 -12.39
CA CYS A 117 6.74 7.64 -13.47
C CYS A 117 7.83 6.84 -14.19
N GLU A 118 7.89 7.00 -15.49
CA GLU A 118 8.87 6.38 -16.38
C GLU A 118 9.47 7.42 -17.34
N PRO A 119 10.81 7.46 -17.45
CA PRO A 119 11.82 6.71 -16.70
C PRO A 119 12.00 7.22 -15.26
N MET A 120 12.61 6.41 -14.39
CA MET A 120 13.03 6.81 -13.05
C MET A 120 14.42 7.50 -13.03
N SER A 121 15.02 7.71 -14.19
CA SER A 121 16.30 8.44 -14.32
C SER A 121 16.31 9.29 -15.58
N TRP A 122 17.00 10.43 -15.51
CA TRP A 122 17.25 11.32 -16.64
C TRP A 122 18.59 12.03 -16.47
N LYS A 123 19.51 11.80 -17.41
CA LYS A 123 20.90 12.26 -17.28
C LYS A 123 21.51 11.77 -15.96
N LYS A 124 21.88 12.69 -15.05
CA LYS A 124 22.45 12.39 -13.74
C LYS A 124 21.41 12.51 -12.58
N LEU A 125 20.14 12.63 -12.89
CA LEU A 125 19.04 12.58 -11.93
C LEU A 125 18.49 11.16 -11.84
N PHE A 126 18.36 10.65 -10.62
CA PHE A 126 17.72 9.36 -10.28
C PHE A 126 16.61 9.61 -9.28
N LEU A 127 15.41 9.12 -9.55
CA LEU A 127 14.26 9.22 -8.66
C LEU A 127 14.14 7.98 -7.80
N VAL A 128 13.78 8.15 -6.53
CA VAL A 128 13.69 7.10 -5.52
C VAL A 128 12.41 7.26 -4.71
N GLY A 129 11.75 6.15 -4.40
CA GLY A 129 10.58 6.12 -3.53
C GLY A 129 9.41 6.94 -4.08
N ASP A 130 8.71 7.68 -3.24
CA ASP A 130 7.49 8.41 -3.60
C ASP A 130 7.72 9.52 -4.65
N ALA A 131 8.94 9.91 -4.91
CA ALA A 131 9.27 10.78 -6.04
C ALA A 131 9.04 10.07 -7.39
N ALA A 132 9.17 8.74 -7.43
CA ALA A 132 9.03 7.91 -8.62
C ALA A 132 7.74 7.08 -8.66
N HIS A 133 7.32 6.55 -7.53
CA HIS A 133 6.19 5.62 -7.46
C HIS A 133 5.45 5.65 -6.11
N ILE A 134 4.15 5.44 -6.15
CA ILE A 134 3.30 5.25 -4.98
C ILE A 134 2.50 3.96 -5.16
N VAL A 135 2.41 3.17 -4.11
CA VAL A 135 1.57 1.97 -4.06
C VAL A 135 0.50 2.13 -2.99
N PRO A 136 -0.70 1.57 -3.19
CA PRO A 136 -1.70 1.52 -2.12
C PRO A 136 -1.14 0.81 -0.89
N PRO A 137 -1.46 1.27 0.32
CA PRO A 137 -0.93 0.68 1.55
C PRO A 137 -1.38 -0.76 1.79
N THR A 138 -2.41 -1.24 1.09
CA THR A 138 -2.97 -2.60 1.21
C THR A 138 -1.91 -3.69 1.02
N GLY A 139 -0.96 -3.51 0.12
CA GLY A 139 0.13 -4.48 -0.11
C GLY A 139 1.35 -4.28 0.80
N ALA A 140 1.39 -3.26 1.65
CA ALA A 140 2.51 -2.91 2.52
C ALA A 140 3.88 -2.81 1.79
N LYS A 141 3.91 -2.27 0.55
CA LYS A 141 5.10 -2.28 -0.33
C LYS A 141 5.86 -0.96 -0.42
N GLY A 142 5.28 0.18 -0.03
CA GLY A 142 5.86 1.50 -0.29
C GLY A 142 7.30 1.64 0.24
N LEU A 143 7.51 1.38 1.53
CA LEU A 143 8.84 1.45 2.14
C LEU A 143 9.83 0.45 1.53
N ASN A 144 9.38 -0.78 1.32
CA ASN A 144 10.23 -1.84 0.75
C ASN A 144 10.68 -1.51 -0.68
N LEU A 145 9.82 -0.87 -1.50
CA LEU A 145 10.18 -0.39 -2.82
C LEU A 145 11.21 0.75 -2.75
N ALA A 146 11.00 1.74 -1.88
CA ALA A 146 11.95 2.82 -1.69
C ALA A 146 13.33 2.29 -1.30
N PHE A 147 13.40 1.32 -0.39
CA PHE A 147 14.68 0.67 -0.04
C PHE A 147 15.29 -0.13 -1.19
N SER A 148 14.48 -0.75 -2.05
CA SER A 148 15.02 -1.45 -3.22
C SER A 148 15.64 -0.48 -4.23
N ASP A 149 15.04 0.69 -4.44
CA ASP A 149 15.62 1.74 -5.28
C ASP A 149 16.98 2.19 -4.74
N VAL A 150 17.04 2.46 -3.42
CA VAL A 150 18.30 2.81 -2.74
C VAL A 150 19.35 1.72 -2.92
N TYR A 151 18.96 0.45 -2.77
CA TYR A 151 19.88 -0.68 -2.95
C TYR A 151 20.46 -0.74 -4.37
N TYR A 152 19.61 -0.60 -5.40
CA TYR A 152 20.07 -0.59 -6.79
C TYR A 152 20.99 0.58 -7.07
N LEU A 153 20.65 1.78 -6.61
CA LEU A 153 21.51 2.95 -6.76
C LEU A 153 22.81 2.85 -5.99
N TYR A 154 22.76 2.32 -4.76
CA TYR A 154 23.99 2.10 -3.98
C TYR A 154 24.95 1.20 -4.72
N LYS A 155 24.47 0.07 -5.27
CA LYS A 155 25.30 -0.85 -6.05
C LYS A 155 25.85 -0.20 -7.32
N ALA A 156 25.03 0.55 -8.03
CA ALA A 156 25.43 1.27 -9.24
C ALA A 156 26.48 2.35 -8.94
N PHE A 157 26.30 3.13 -7.87
CA PHE A 157 27.30 4.12 -7.45
C PHE A 157 28.60 3.49 -6.94
N GLU A 158 28.52 2.32 -6.28
CA GLU A 158 29.71 1.57 -5.88
C GLU A 158 30.57 1.18 -7.10
N GLN A 159 29.94 0.67 -8.17
CA GLN A 159 30.63 0.34 -9.42
C GLN A 159 31.19 1.59 -10.10
N TYR A 160 30.41 2.66 -10.15
CA TYR A 160 30.85 3.93 -10.77
C TYR A 160 32.07 4.55 -10.06
N TYR A 161 31.98 4.72 -8.72
CA TYR A 161 33.05 5.44 -8.00
C TYR A 161 34.29 4.59 -7.72
N LYS A 162 34.18 3.25 -7.64
CA LYS A 162 35.32 2.37 -7.39
C LYS A 162 36.01 1.90 -8.66
N PHE A 163 35.23 1.70 -9.73
CA PHE A 163 35.72 0.99 -10.92
C PHE A 163 35.46 1.78 -12.22
N ASP A 164 34.89 2.96 -12.16
CA ASP A 164 34.51 3.82 -13.32
C ASP A 164 33.57 3.08 -14.32
N ILE A 165 32.66 2.23 -13.80
CA ILE A 165 31.69 1.46 -14.58
C ILE A 165 30.33 2.13 -14.49
N ASN A 166 29.75 2.54 -15.63
CA ASN A 166 28.43 3.22 -15.72
C ASN A 166 27.24 2.28 -15.95
N ASP A 167 27.47 1.05 -16.35
CA ASP A 167 26.46 0.12 -16.85
C ASP A 167 25.23 0.01 -15.92
N ASP A 168 25.46 -0.14 -14.62
CA ASP A 168 24.37 -0.25 -13.63
C ASP A 168 23.60 1.07 -13.44
N LEU A 169 24.22 2.22 -13.62
CA LEU A 169 23.53 3.53 -13.61
C LEU A 169 22.65 3.69 -14.84
N ASP A 170 23.11 3.25 -16.01
CA ASP A 170 22.39 3.35 -17.27
C ASP A 170 21.11 2.47 -17.26
N ILE A 171 21.16 1.31 -16.61
CA ILE A 171 20.02 0.40 -16.49
C ILE A 171 19.17 0.57 -15.21
N TYR A 172 19.53 1.50 -14.31
CA TYR A 172 18.83 1.72 -13.05
C TYR A 172 17.31 1.80 -13.23
N SER A 173 16.85 2.67 -14.14
CA SER A 173 15.42 2.88 -14.36
C SER A 173 14.70 1.60 -14.76
N SER A 174 15.23 0.83 -15.70
CA SER A 174 14.60 -0.42 -16.16
C SER A 174 14.59 -1.49 -15.07
N LYS A 175 15.66 -1.59 -14.29
CA LYS A 175 15.80 -2.54 -13.18
C LYS A 175 14.82 -2.22 -12.05
N ALA A 176 14.75 -0.96 -11.62
CA ALA A 176 13.83 -0.51 -10.58
C ALA A 176 12.36 -0.66 -11.04
N LEU A 177 12.01 -0.22 -12.25
CA LEU A 177 10.65 -0.32 -12.79
C LEU A 177 10.14 -1.75 -12.90
N SER A 178 11.01 -2.72 -13.24
CA SER A 178 10.62 -4.14 -13.24
C SER A 178 10.08 -4.60 -11.88
N ARG A 179 10.70 -4.14 -10.78
CA ARG A 179 10.24 -4.45 -9.42
C ARG A 179 9.03 -3.63 -9.03
N VAL A 180 9.02 -2.34 -9.36
CA VAL A 180 7.91 -1.42 -9.09
C VAL A 180 6.61 -1.97 -9.66
N TRP A 181 6.60 -2.38 -10.93
CA TRP A 181 5.39 -2.91 -11.57
C TRP A 181 4.90 -4.22 -10.95
N LYS A 182 5.79 -5.10 -10.48
CA LYS A 182 5.39 -6.30 -9.73
C LYS A 182 4.69 -5.94 -8.41
N ALA A 183 5.21 -4.96 -7.69
CA ALA A 183 4.62 -4.49 -6.44
C ALA A 183 3.31 -3.71 -6.66
N ILE A 184 3.21 -2.89 -7.71
CA ILE A 184 1.96 -2.23 -8.13
C ILE A 184 0.90 -3.27 -8.46
N ARG A 185 1.23 -4.30 -9.25
CA ARG A 185 0.30 -5.41 -9.57
C ARG A 185 -0.23 -6.07 -8.30
N PHE A 186 0.65 -6.42 -7.39
CA PHE A 186 0.26 -7.06 -6.13
C PHE A 186 -0.61 -6.15 -5.26
N SER A 187 -0.20 -4.90 -5.05
CA SER A 187 -0.96 -3.94 -4.26
C SER A 187 -2.32 -3.61 -4.89
N TRP A 188 -2.39 -3.54 -6.21
CA TRP A 188 -3.65 -3.38 -6.95
C TRP A 188 -4.58 -4.58 -6.74
N TRP A 189 -4.06 -5.81 -6.88
CA TRP A 189 -4.82 -7.02 -6.64
C TRP A 189 -5.34 -7.08 -5.20
N MET A 190 -4.50 -6.85 -4.19
CA MET A 190 -4.93 -6.77 -2.80
C MET A 190 -6.04 -5.71 -2.60
N THR A 191 -5.87 -4.54 -3.22
CA THR A 191 -6.86 -3.46 -3.09
C THR A 191 -8.19 -3.85 -3.72
N THR A 192 -8.19 -4.46 -4.90
CA THR A 192 -9.42 -4.90 -5.58
C THR A 192 -10.08 -6.10 -4.89
N THR A 193 -9.31 -6.97 -4.26
CA THR A 193 -9.84 -8.14 -3.53
C THR A 193 -10.50 -7.76 -2.21
N PHE A 194 -9.95 -6.79 -1.47
CA PHE A 194 -10.42 -6.51 -0.12
C PHE A 194 -11.34 -5.29 0.00
N HIS A 195 -11.41 -4.40 -0.99
CA HIS A 195 -12.21 -3.16 -0.88
C HIS A 195 -13.53 -3.25 -1.64
N LYS A 196 -14.51 -2.48 -1.16
CA LYS A 196 -15.79 -2.27 -1.83
C LYS A 196 -15.70 -1.05 -2.73
N PHE A 197 -15.97 -1.23 -4.03
CA PHE A 197 -16.02 -0.13 -4.99
C PHE A 197 -17.43 0.43 -5.12
N PRO A 198 -17.61 1.77 -5.26
CA PRO A 198 -18.95 2.37 -5.35
C PRO A 198 -19.76 1.90 -6.56
N ASP A 199 -19.08 1.57 -7.66
CA ASP A 199 -19.64 1.08 -8.93
C ASP A 199 -19.66 -0.44 -9.06
N GLN A 200 -19.34 -1.17 -7.96
CA GLN A 200 -19.29 -2.62 -7.94
C GLN A 200 -20.68 -3.23 -8.16
N THR A 201 -20.78 -4.07 -9.19
CA THR A 201 -22.00 -4.82 -9.52
C THR A 201 -22.11 -6.11 -8.68
N SER A 202 -23.24 -6.79 -8.79
CA SER A 202 -23.40 -8.12 -8.16
C SER A 202 -22.45 -9.16 -8.79
N PHE A 203 -22.10 -9.00 -10.08
CA PHE A 203 -21.12 -9.85 -10.74
C PHE A 203 -19.71 -9.63 -10.14
N ASP A 204 -19.29 -8.38 -9.97
CA ASP A 204 -17.99 -8.05 -9.39
C ASP A 204 -17.88 -8.58 -7.94
N GLN A 205 -18.98 -8.50 -7.17
CA GLN A 205 -19.04 -9.07 -5.83
C GLN A 205 -18.83 -10.58 -5.85
N ARG A 206 -19.48 -11.30 -6.78
CA ARG A 206 -19.30 -12.76 -6.90
C ARG A 206 -17.90 -13.17 -7.30
N ILE A 207 -17.23 -12.38 -8.16
CA ILE A 207 -15.83 -12.60 -8.51
C ILE A 207 -14.93 -12.38 -7.27
N GLN A 208 -15.18 -11.34 -6.49
CA GLN A 208 -14.44 -11.05 -5.27
C GLN A 208 -14.61 -12.15 -4.22
N ASP A 209 -15.84 -12.63 -3.99
CA ASP A 209 -16.14 -13.75 -3.09
C ASP A 209 -15.41 -15.03 -3.53
N SER A 210 -15.42 -15.31 -4.85
CA SER A 210 -14.74 -16.48 -5.40
C SER A 210 -13.21 -16.40 -5.28
N GLU A 211 -12.64 -15.20 -5.40
CA GLU A 211 -11.20 -14.99 -5.19
C GLU A 211 -10.81 -15.24 -3.72
N LEU A 212 -11.63 -14.77 -2.77
CA LEU A 212 -11.40 -15.02 -1.34
C LEU A 212 -11.54 -16.51 -1.01
N GLU A 213 -12.57 -17.18 -1.54
CA GLU A 213 -12.76 -18.64 -1.39
C GLU A 213 -11.56 -19.42 -1.98
N TYR A 214 -11.03 -18.97 -3.12
CA TYR A 214 -9.86 -19.60 -3.72
C TYR A 214 -8.60 -19.39 -2.87
N LEU A 215 -8.43 -18.21 -2.28
CA LEU A 215 -7.34 -17.96 -1.31
C LEU A 215 -7.45 -18.86 -0.08
N GLU A 216 -8.64 -19.06 0.44
CA GLU A 216 -8.88 -19.91 1.62
C GLU A 216 -8.57 -21.39 1.34
N ASN A 217 -8.91 -21.89 0.16
CA ASN A 217 -8.90 -23.32 -0.15
C ASN A 217 -7.71 -23.79 -1.01
N SER A 218 -6.85 -22.90 -1.52
CA SER A 218 -5.73 -23.26 -2.41
C SER A 218 -4.38 -22.92 -1.79
N VAL A 219 -3.60 -23.93 -1.45
CA VAL A 219 -2.22 -23.77 -0.97
C VAL A 219 -1.35 -23.01 -2.00
N ALA A 220 -1.58 -23.23 -3.30
CA ALA A 220 -0.85 -22.51 -4.34
C ALA A 220 -1.15 -21.00 -4.30
N SER A 221 -2.41 -20.63 -4.14
CA SER A 221 -2.86 -19.24 -4.01
C SER A 221 -2.28 -18.58 -2.75
N GLN A 222 -2.34 -19.29 -1.62
CA GLN A 222 -1.73 -18.85 -0.35
C GLN A 222 -0.21 -18.65 -0.48
N THR A 223 0.47 -19.55 -1.17
CA THR A 223 1.92 -19.43 -1.42
C THR A 223 2.22 -18.19 -2.27
N VAL A 224 1.47 -17.95 -3.34
CA VAL A 224 1.61 -16.75 -4.19
C VAL A 224 1.37 -15.48 -3.39
N LEU A 225 0.32 -15.46 -2.53
CA LEU A 225 0.06 -14.34 -1.64
C LEU A 225 1.25 -14.10 -0.69
N ALA A 226 1.73 -15.15 -0.02
CA ALA A 226 2.82 -15.06 0.94
C ALA A 226 4.13 -14.58 0.30
N GLU A 227 4.53 -15.13 -0.86
CA GLU A 227 5.72 -14.70 -1.60
C GLU A 227 5.66 -13.21 -1.99
N ASN A 228 4.51 -12.77 -2.51
CA ASN A 228 4.33 -11.37 -2.88
C ASN A 228 4.26 -10.47 -1.64
N TYR A 229 3.67 -10.95 -0.53
CA TYR A 229 3.55 -10.17 0.70
C TYR A 229 4.90 -10.01 1.40
N VAL A 230 5.70 -11.04 1.52
CA VAL A 230 7.08 -10.97 2.04
C VAL A 230 7.95 -10.12 1.12
N GLY A 231 7.80 -10.27 -0.18
CA GLY A 231 8.53 -9.55 -1.22
C GLY A 231 9.37 -10.48 -2.08
N LEU A 232 9.29 -10.26 -3.37
CA LEU A 232 10.07 -11.02 -4.34
C LEU A 232 11.57 -10.71 -4.19
N PRO A 233 12.46 -11.65 -4.48
CA PRO A 233 13.92 -11.44 -4.44
C PRO A 233 14.36 -10.31 -5.38
N TYR A 234 15.55 -9.75 -5.10
CA TYR A 234 16.19 -8.68 -5.89
C TYR A 234 16.71 -9.20 -7.23
#